data_ae5e9b6881719468f60cf38811f97245
#
_entry.id   ae5e9b6881719468f60cf38811f97245
#
_cell.length_a   1.000
_cell.length_b   1.000
_cell.length_c   1.000
_cell.angle_alpha   90.00
_cell.angle_beta   90.00
_cell.angle_gamma   90.00
#
_symmetry.space_group_name_H-M   'P 1'
#
loop_
_entity.id
_entity.type
_entity.pdbx_description
1 polymer ?
#
loop_
_entity_poly.entity_id
_entity_poly.type
_entity_poly.pdbx_seq_one_letter_code
_entity_poly.pdbx_strand_id
1 'polypeptide(L)'
;MRLPNRTKVLVIGGGPAGATAAAFLAREGIDVTLVDKEVFPRYHIGESLLPSCLEILTLMDARDAFDRHGFQRKPGAYFNWKGETWKLDFGELGGAYHYSYQVRREEFDQLLLQHARAVGAKVHEGVSVREIRFDDGRPCAALCVAQGADETTTVEFDYLVDASGRNGLMSTRYLDNRKFHEIFRNVAAWGYWEGLAWPDDCAPGSILVSSIPDGWWWAIPLADHPTSVGVVMHRDAFVEAKRSGSLEQVYERALALSPVMTKLTQHARLVTPLRTEQDYSYTCDSFAGDGYFLSGDAACFLDPLLSTGVHLAMYSGMLAAASLASILRDEVSEREAAAYYRDSYQQAYLRFLVFVQTFYEAHGKLGYYSKADELSHYAIEAGDIRRAFLNLVSGLEDIADVEQATSHLMGEMSRRIDQNLALRKDKGALAAAIGSSEAEDNARFFDAIEGLPCLSQNMALDGLYVSTRPRLGLQRVAAAV
;
A
#
# COMPACT_ATOMS: atom_id res chain seq x y z
N MET A 1 10.08 0.66 -29.68
CA MET A 1 10.07 -0.83 -29.80
C MET A 1 8.68 -1.24 -30.25
N ARG A 2 8.53 -2.15 -31.24
CA ARG A 2 7.20 -2.58 -31.72
C ARG A 2 6.54 -3.49 -30.66
N LEU A 3 5.23 -3.32 -30.41
CA LEU A 3 4.45 -4.22 -29.55
C LEU A 3 4.50 -5.66 -30.09
N PRO A 4 4.62 -6.68 -29.22
CA PRO A 4 4.52 -8.07 -29.67
C PRO A 4 3.06 -8.39 -30.01
N ASN A 5 2.85 -9.34 -30.92
CA ASN A 5 1.49 -9.83 -31.20
C ASN A 5 0.97 -10.76 -30.10
N ARG A 6 1.88 -11.38 -29.32
CA ARG A 6 1.52 -12.29 -28.21
C ARG A 6 2.57 -12.21 -27.10
N THR A 7 2.12 -12.42 -25.87
CA THR A 7 2.94 -12.57 -24.66
C THR A 7 2.30 -13.59 -23.71
N LYS A 8 3.05 -14.18 -22.78
CA LYS A 8 2.47 -15.05 -21.76
C LYS A 8 1.65 -14.26 -20.75
N VAL A 9 2.23 -13.16 -20.25
CA VAL A 9 1.57 -12.27 -19.29
C VAL A 9 1.58 -10.85 -19.84
N LEU A 10 0.39 -10.25 -19.94
CA LEU A 10 0.24 -8.82 -20.20
C LEU A 10 0.05 -8.10 -18.86
N VAL A 11 0.89 -7.09 -18.59
CA VAL A 11 0.75 -6.18 -17.45
C VAL A 11 0.31 -4.82 -17.93
N ILE A 12 -0.80 -4.29 -17.43
CA ILE A 12 -1.33 -2.97 -17.78
C ILE A 12 -1.05 -2.00 -16.64
N GLY A 13 -0.17 -1.03 -16.88
CA GLY A 13 0.26 -0.01 -15.92
C GLY A 13 1.69 -0.23 -15.44
N GLY A 14 2.53 0.81 -15.54
CA GLY A 14 3.95 0.83 -15.17
C GLY A 14 4.23 1.45 -13.79
N GLY A 15 3.20 1.65 -12.97
CA GLY A 15 3.35 2.08 -11.57
C GLY A 15 3.95 0.98 -10.69
N PRO A 16 4.05 1.20 -9.36
CA PRO A 16 4.70 0.26 -8.43
C PRO A 16 4.18 -1.17 -8.52
N ALA A 17 2.87 -1.38 -8.67
CA ALA A 17 2.28 -2.72 -8.79
C ALA A 17 2.75 -3.45 -10.05
N GLY A 18 2.56 -2.82 -11.21
CA GLY A 18 2.86 -3.46 -12.48
C GLY A 18 4.36 -3.61 -12.72
N ALA A 19 5.17 -2.62 -12.36
CA ALA A 19 6.63 -2.72 -12.48
C ALA A 19 7.19 -3.85 -11.58
N THR A 20 6.65 -4.00 -10.35
CA THR A 20 7.02 -5.10 -9.44
C THR A 20 6.60 -6.45 -10.01
N ALA A 21 5.35 -6.59 -10.49
CA ALA A 21 4.89 -7.84 -11.11
C ALA A 21 5.73 -8.22 -12.32
N ALA A 22 5.96 -7.28 -13.23
CA ALA A 22 6.75 -7.51 -14.43
C ALA A 22 8.20 -7.88 -14.13
N ALA A 23 8.82 -7.23 -13.13
CA ALA A 23 10.20 -7.53 -12.74
C ALA A 23 10.33 -8.96 -12.19
N PHE A 24 9.45 -9.36 -11.28
CA PHE A 24 9.47 -10.71 -10.73
C PHE A 24 9.18 -11.77 -11.79
N LEU A 25 8.19 -11.58 -12.64
CA LEU A 25 7.88 -12.51 -13.74
C LEU A 25 9.05 -12.67 -14.73
N ALA A 26 9.68 -11.57 -15.11
CA ALA A 26 10.83 -11.60 -16.01
C ALA A 26 12.03 -12.35 -15.39
N ARG A 27 12.29 -12.16 -14.09
CA ARG A 27 13.34 -12.90 -13.34
C ARG A 27 13.09 -14.40 -13.29
N GLU A 28 11.81 -14.82 -13.30
CA GLU A 28 11.43 -16.23 -13.38
C GLU A 28 11.47 -16.77 -14.84
N GLY A 29 11.95 -15.97 -15.80
CA GLY A 29 12.04 -16.35 -17.22
C GLY A 29 10.70 -16.38 -17.95
N ILE A 30 9.65 -15.78 -17.37
CA ILE A 30 8.32 -15.73 -17.97
C ILE A 30 8.26 -14.58 -18.97
N ASP A 31 7.73 -14.86 -20.17
CA ASP A 31 7.51 -13.83 -21.19
C ASP A 31 6.43 -12.85 -20.75
N VAL A 32 6.86 -11.65 -20.33
CA VAL A 32 6.00 -10.58 -19.83
C VAL A 32 6.16 -9.32 -20.66
N THR A 33 5.00 -8.76 -21.05
CA THR A 33 4.91 -7.45 -21.71
C THR A 33 4.14 -6.50 -20.79
N LEU A 34 4.76 -5.37 -20.45
CA LEU A 34 4.16 -4.29 -19.70
C LEU A 34 3.87 -3.12 -20.63
N VAL A 35 2.66 -2.58 -20.57
CA VAL A 35 2.24 -1.38 -21.29
C VAL A 35 1.78 -0.29 -20.31
N ASP A 36 2.20 0.95 -20.52
CA ASP A 36 1.70 2.12 -19.78
C ASP A 36 1.35 3.24 -20.75
N LYS A 37 0.23 3.93 -20.50
CA LYS A 37 -0.22 5.07 -21.31
C LYS A 37 0.67 6.29 -21.21
N GLU A 38 1.38 6.45 -20.08
CA GLU A 38 2.30 7.55 -19.82
C GLU A 38 3.72 7.19 -20.25
N VAL A 39 4.55 8.21 -20.44
CA VAL A 39 6.00 8.11 -20.61
C VAL A 39 6.64 8.59 -19.32
N PHE A 40 7.53 7.79 -18.75
CA PHE A 40 8.20 8.10 -17.49
C PHE A 40 9.46 8.96 -17.73
N PRO A 41 9.81 9.88 -16.78
CA PRO A 41 9.16 10.09 -15.49
C PRO A 41 7.81 10.81 -15.62
N ARG A 42 6.85 10.40 -14.77
CA ARG A 42 5.53 11.02 -14.69
C ARG A 42 5.18 11.38 -13.25
N TYR A 43 4.52 12.51 -13.07
CA TYR A 43 4.08 12.94 -11.74
C TYR A 43 3.03 11.98 -11.15
N HIS A 44 3.19 11.67 -9.86
CA HIS A 44 2.18 10.99 -9.04
C HIS A 44 2.32 11.44 -7.59
N ILE A 45 1.23 11.42 -6.80
CA ILE A 45 1.27 11.63 -5.35
C ILE A 45 1.46 10.29 -4.62
N GLY A 46 1.86 10.31 -3.34
CA GLY A 46 2.12 9.14 -2.51
C GLY A 46 3.62 8.93 -2.29
N GLU A 47 4.23 9.87 -1.56
CA GLU A 47 5.68 10.10 -1.47
C GLU A 47 6.33 9.50 -0.22
N SER A 48 5.53 9.02 0.74
CA SER A 48 6.01 8.40 1.96
C SER A 48 5.83 6.88 1.89
N LEU A 49 6.88 6.11 2.13
CA LEU A 49 6.88 4.66 2.03
C LEU A 49 6.93 3.97 3.39
N LEU A 50 6.66 2.66 3.40
CA LEU A 50 6.83 1.75 4.54
C LEU A 50 8.11 0.92 4.41
N PRO A 51 8.70 0.43 5.52
CA PRO A 51 9.87 -0.46 5.52
C PRO A 51 9.70 -1.71 4.66
N SER A 52 8.51 -2.28 4.61
CA SER A 52 8.16 -3.43 3.77
C SER A 52 8.39 -3.23 2.26
N CYS A 53 8.32 -1.97 1.78
CA CYS A 53 8.70 -1.67 0.39
C CYS A 53 10.18 -1.97 0.13
N LEU A 54 11.03 -1.74 1.14
CA LEU A 54 12.47 -1.99 1.06
C LEU A 54 12.77 -3.48 1.02
N GLU A 55 11.98 -4.29 1.73
CA GLU A 55 12.07 -5.74 1.68
C GLU A 55 11.74 -6.27 0.28
N ILE A 56 10.65 -5.80 -0.33
CA ILE A 56 10.30 -6.17 -1.70
C ILE A 56 11.40 -5.74 -2.69
N LEU A 57 11.98 -4.54 -2.54
CA LEU A 57 13.12 -4.11 -3.36
C LEU A 57 14.33 -5.04 -3.20
N THR A 58 14.57 -5.56 -1.97
CA THR A 58 15.64 -6.53 -1.71
C THR A 58 15.35 -7.87 -2.39
N LEU A 59 14.11 -8.37 -2.30
CA LEU A 59 13.68 -9.59 -2.98
C LEU A 59 13.75 -9.47 -4.51
N MET A 60 13.60 -8.25 -5.04
CA MET A 60 13.75 -7.95 -6.47
C MET A 60 15.22 -7.83 -6.93
N ASP A 61 16.21 -7.83 -6.01
CA ASP A 61 17.60 -7.43 -6.25
C ASP A 61 17.73 -5.98 -6.78
N ALA A 62 16.79 -5.11 -6.43
CA ALA A 62 16.75 -3.72 -6.86
C ALA A 62 17.33 -2.76 -5.81
N ARG A 63 17.41 -3.19 -4.55
CA ARG A 63 17.71 -2.35 -3.39
C ARG A 63 18.90 -1.40 -3.57
N ASP A 64 20.03 -1.91 -4.05
CA ASP A 64 21.25 -1.11 -4.22
C ASP A 64 21.09 0.05 -5.21
N ALA A 65 20.23 -0.08 -6.21
CA ALA A 65 19.96 1.00 -7.16
C ALA A 65 19.21 2.15 -6.49
N PHE A 66 18.24 1.82 -5.61
CA PHE A 66 17.46 2.80 -4.86
C PHE A 66 18.29 3.48 -3.77
N ASP A 67 19.16 2.73 -3.06
CA ASP A 67 20.10 3.30 -2.08
C ASP A 67 21.08 4.29 -2.75
N ARG A 68 21.59 3.96 -3.94
CA ARG A 68 22.49 4.85 -4.70
C ARG A 68 21.80 6.09 -5.25
N HIS A 69 20.48 6.03 -5.51
CA HIS A 69 19.72 7.20 -5.96
C HIS A 69 19.67 8.29 -4.89
N GLY A 70 19.69 7.90 -3.60
CA GLY A 70 19.80 8.84 -2.50
C GLY A 70 18.49 9.48 -2.07
N PHE A 71 17.38 8.75 -2.13
CA PHE A 71 16.11 9.20 -1.55
C PHE A 71 16.24 9.56 -0.07
N GLN A 72 15.44 10.52 0.39
CA GLN A 72 15.38 10.88 1.80
C GLN A 72 15.04 9.66 2.65
N ARG A 73 15.91 9.31 3.58
CA ARG A 73 15.60 8.25 4.56
C ARG A 73 14.53 8.73 5.52
N LYS A 74 13.51 7.89 5.72
CA LYS A 74 12.40 8.06 6.65
C LYS A 74 12.63 7.16 7.86
N PRO A 75 13.12 7.67 8.99
CA PRO A 75 13.31 6.85 10.19
C PRO A 75 12.00 6.51 10.89
N GLY A 76 10.91 7.22 10.58
CA GLY A 76 9.63 7.01 11.24
C GLY A 76 8.62 8.11 10.97
N ALA A 77 7.77 8.39 11.95
CA ALA A 77 6.72 9.39 11.87
C ALA A 77 6.60 10.20 13.17
N TYR A 78 6.28 11.48 13.02
CA TYR A 78 5.94 12.40 14.10
C TYR A 78 4.45 12.70 14.03
N PHE A 79 3.70 12.28 15.03
CA PHE A 79 2.26 12.51 15.10
C PHE A 79 1.92 13.61 16.10
N ASN A 80 1.08 14.55 15.68
CA ASN A 80 0.34 15.45 16.54
C ASN A 80 -1.15 15.21 16.29
N TRP A 81 -1.76 14.35 17.11
CA TRP A 81 -3.09 13.83 16.85
C TRP A 81 -4.02 14.04 18.05
N LYS A 82 -5.16 14.70 17.81
CA LYS A 82 -6.17 14.99 18.86
C LYS A 82 -5.58 15.55 20.16
N GLY A 83 -4.58 16.44 20.05
CA GLY A 83 -3.92 17.09 21.18
C GLY A 83 -2.77 16.33 21.82
N GLU A 84 -2.48 15.11 21.39
CA GLU A 84 -1.33 14.33 21.83
C GLU A 84 -0.20 14.35 20.78
N THR A 85 1.04 14.32 21.25
CA THR A 85 2.22 14.21 20.40
C THR A 85 2.97 12.94 20.73
N TRP A 86 3.27 12.13 19.69
CA TRP A 86 4.11 10.94 19.85
C TRP A 86 4.91 10.65 18.56
N LYS A 87 5.85 9.75 18.68
CA LYS A 87 6.77 9.37 17.61
C LYS A 87 6.70 7.88 17.38
N LEU A 88 6.76 7.50 16.12
CA LEU A 88 7.01 6.15 15.68
C LEU A 88 8.44 6.09 15.14
N ASP A 89 9.28 5.23 15.71
CA ASP A 89 10.63 4.98 15.24
C ASP A 89 10.70 3.56 14.66
N PHE A 90 11.01 3.43 13.39
CA PHE A 90 11.15 2.13 12.75
C PHE A 90 12.31 1.31 13.34
N GLY A 91 13.32 1.97 13.90
CA GLY A 91 14.41 1.30 14.61
C GLY A 91 13.95 0.57 15.88
N GLU A 92 12.85 1.01 16.50
CA GLU A 92 12.28 0.36 17.70
C GLU A 92 11.31 -0.77 17.34
N LEU A 93 10.87 -0.87 16.10
CA LEU A 93 9.89 -1.87 15.66
C LEU A 93 10.49 -3.28 15.51
N GLY A 94 11.82 -3.43 15.50
CA GLY A 94 12.51 -4.72 15.44
C GLY A 94 12.48 -5.41 14.07
N GLY A 95 11.97 -4.75 13.03
CA GLY A 95 11.98 -5.27 11.67
C GLY A 95 13.36 -5.31 11.02
N ALA A 96 13.48 -5.95 9.87
CA ALA A 96 14.72 -6.08 9.10
C ALA A 96 15.29 -4.72 8.64
N TYR A 97 14.44 -3.71 8.51
CA TYR A 97 14.81 -2.37 8.07
C TYR A 97 14.37 -1.32 9.09
N HIS A 98 15.36 -0.58 9.61
CA HIS A 98 15.15 0.49 10.59
C HIS A 98 14.75 1.83 9.97
N TYR A 99 14.40 1.86 8.71
CA TYR A 99 13.97 3.05 7.97
C TYR A 99 13.21 2.66 6.71
N SER A 100 12.55 3.64 6.13
CA SER A 100 11.98 3.59 4.79
C SER A 100 12.48 4.78 3.97
N TYR A 101 11.78 5.15 2.89
CA TYR A 101 12.10 6.32 2.08
C TYR A 101 10.93 7.31 2.03
N GLN A 102 11.29 8.59 1.90
CA GLN A 102 10.46 9.63 1.32
C GLN A 102 10.94 9.85 -0.11
N VAL A 103 10.04 9.75 -1.08
CA VAL A 103 10.42 9.68 -2.49
C VAL A 103 9.63 10.67 -3.36
N ARG A 104 10.29 11.20 -4.38
CA ARG A 104 9.55 11.71 -5.54
C ARG A 104 9.08 10.52 -6.37
N ARG A 105 7.76 10.38 -6.49
CA ARG A 105 7.14 9.23 -7.18
C ARG A 105 7.54 9.14 -8.65
N GLU A 106 7.78 10.24 -9.31
CA GLU A 106 8.26 10.25 -10.70
C GLU A 106 9.62 9.54 -10.83
N GLU A 107 10.52 9.74 -9.87
CA GLU A 107 11.84 9.11 -9.84
C GLU A 107 11.77 7.65 -9.36
N PHE A 108 11.02 7.40 -8.29
CA PHE A 108 10.84 6.07 -7.73
C PHE A 108 10.18 5.11 -8.74
N ASP A 109 9.09 5.55 -9.34
CA ASP A 109 8.35 4.73 -10.31
C ASP A 109 9.18 4.48 -11.59
N GLN A 110 9.95 5.48 -12.03
CA GLN A 110 10.88 5.34 -13.17
C GLN A 110 11.98 4.30 -12.87
N LEU A 111 12.57 4.33 -11.67
CA LEU A 111 13.58 3.34 -11.28
C LEU A 111 13.02 1.92 -11.24
N LEU A 112 11.80 1.74 -10.71
CA LEU A 112 11.11 0.43 -10.73
C LEU A 112 10.90 -0.06 -12.16
N LEU A 113 10.42 0.81 -13.04
CA LEU A 113 10.16 0.46 -14.44
C LEU A 113 11.45 0.16 -15.21
N GLN A 114 12.52 0.91 -14.95
CA GLN A 114 13.85 0.65 -15.50
C GLN A 114 14.42 -0.68 -15.01
N HIS A 115 14.22 -1.00 -13.72
CA HIS A 115 14.62 -2.29 -13.17
C HIS A 115 13.88 -3.44 -13.85
N ALA A 116 12.54 -3.34 -13.99
CA ALA A 116 11.74 -4.35 -14.69
C ALA A 116 12.28 -4.60 -16.12
N ARG A 117 12.62 -3.52 -16.85
CA ARG A 117 13.23 -3.59 -18.19
C ARG A 117 14.61 -4.26 -18.14
N ALA A 118 15.44 -3.91 -17.16
CA ALA A 118 16.79 -4.44 -17.03
C ALA A 118 16.82 -5.95 -16.75
N VAL A 119 15.82 -6.47 -16.02
CA VAL A 119 15.71 -7.92 -15.74
C VAL A 119 14.95 -8.70 -16.81
N GLY A 120 14.54 -8.05 -17.93
CA GLY A 120 14.02 -8.74 -19.11
C GLY A 120 12.55 -8.51 -19.45
N ALA A 121 11.80 -7.72 -18.69
CA ALA A 121 10.43 -7.37 -19.05
C ALA A 121 10.39 -6.50 -20.32
N LYS A 122 9.46 -6.80 -21.23
CA LYS A 122 9.21 -5.99 -22.43
C LYS A 122 8.33 -4.78 -22.07
N VAL A 123 8.95 -3.63 -21.81
CA VAL A 123 8.25 -2.43 -21.33
C VAL A 123 7.98 -1.47 -22.49
N HIS A 124 6.71 -1.10 -22.67
CA HIS A 124 6.24 -0.17 -23.70
C HIS A 124 5.51 1.01 -23.02
N GLU A 125 6.14 2.16 -23.00
CA GLU A 125 5.60 3.42 -22.53
C GLU A 125 4.85 4.16 -23.64
N GLY A 126 3.91 5.03 -23.30
CA GLY A 126 3.07 5.75 -24.25
C GLY A 126 2.07 4.84 -25.00
N VAL A 127 1.67 3.72 -24.39
CA VAL A 127 0.74 2.75 -24.98
C VAL A 127 -0.50 2.61 -24.13
N SER A 128 -1.64 3.01 -24.67
CA SER A 128 -2.96 2.88 -24.03
C SER A 128 -3.67 1.60 -24.45
N VAL A 129 -4.23 0.89 -23.48
CA VAL A 129 -5.17 -0.21 -23.75
C VAL A 129 -6.58 0.36 -23.92
N ARG A 130 -7.15 0.15 -25.11
CA ARG A 130 -8.49 0.66 -25.47
C ARG A 130 -9.59 -0.34 -25.14
N GLU A 131 -9.30 -1.63 -25.31
CA GLU A 131 -10.26 -2.70 -25.17
C GLU A 131 -9.57 -3.98 -24.71
N ILE A 132 -10.23 -4.76 -23.87
CA ILE A 132 -9.89 -6.15 -23.57
C ILE A 132 -10.92 -7.04 -24.26
N ARG A 133 -10.44 -8.06 -24.96
CA ARG A 133 -11.28 -9.09 -25.58
C ARG A 133 -11.31 -10.33 -24.73
N PHE A 134 -12.44 -10.97 -24.71
CA PHE A 134 -12.71 -12.15 -23.91
C PHE A 134 -13.10 -13.33 -24.81
N ASP A 135 -12.71 -14.50 -24.40
CA ASP A 135 -13.15 -15.79 -24.93
C ASP A 135 -13.74 -16.60 -23.78
N ASP A 136 -15.02 -16.94 -23.87
CA ASP A 136 -15.80 -17.63 -22.82
C ASP A 136 -15.60 -17.03 -21.40
N GLY A 137 -15.66 -15.70 -21.31
CA GLY A 137 -15.50 -14.95 -20.03
C GLY A 137 -14.04 -14.74 -19.58
N ARG A 138 -13.05 -15.35 -20.23
CA ARG A 138 -11.63 -15.22 -19.94
C ARG A 138 -11.00 -14.12 -20.81
N PRO A 139 -10.28 -13.13 -20.25
CA PRO A 139 -9.55 -12.15 -21.05
C PRO A 139 -8.42 -12.83 -21.82
N CYS A 140 -8.33 -12.56 -23.12
CA CYS A 140 -7.39 -13.26 -24.01
C CYS A 140 -6.58 -12.32 -24.93
N ALA A 141 -7.04 -11.09 -25.16
CA ALA A 141 -6.33 -10.13 -25.98
C ALA A 141 -6.63 -8.69 -25.57
N ALA A 142 -5.69 -7.77 -25.84
CA ALA A 142 -5.82 -6.33 -25.63
C ALA A 142 -5.61 -5.57 -26.94
N LEU A 143 -6.48 -4.59 -27.21
CA LEU A 143 -6.27 -3.60 -28.28
C LEU A 143 -5.48 -2.44 -27.70
N CYS A 144 -4.25 -2.29 -28.17
CA CYS A 144 -3.31 -1.29 -27.74
C CYS A 144 -3.14 -0.19 -28.81
N VAL A 145 -3.03 1.06 -28.36
CA VAL A 145 -2.76 2.22 -29.23
C VAL A 145 -1.54 2.96 -28.69
N ALA A 146 -0.53 3.10 -29.50
CA ALA A 146 0.64 3.92 -29.16
C ALA A 146 0.29 5.41 -29.24
N GLN A 147 0.88 6.23 -28.40
CA GLN A 147 0.71 7.67 -28.41
C GLN A 147 1.08 8.26 -29.76
N GLY A 148 0.18 9.06 -30.34
CA GLY A 148 0.36 9.68 -31.66
C GLY A 148 0.14 8.73 -32.84
N ALA A 149 -0.30 7.48 -32.61
CA ALA A 149 -0.69 6.55 -33.66
C ALA A 149 -2.21 6.38 -33.73
N ASP A 150 -2.74 6.25 -34.94
CA ASP A 150 -4.16 5.92 -35.14
C ASP A 150 -4.39 4.40 -35.24
N GLU A 151 -3.34 3.65 -35.52
CA GLU A 151 -3.42 2.19 -35.68
C GLU A 151 -3.45 1.48 -34.33
N THR A 152 -4.35 0.51 -34.21
CA THR A 152 -4.42 -0.41 -33.08
C THR A 152 -3.55 -1.64 -33.33
N THR A 153 -2.83 -2.08 -32.29
CA THR A 153 -2.14 -3.37 -32.27
C THR A 153 -2.86 -4.29 -31.30
N THR A 154 -3.23 -5.48 -31.77
CA THR A 154 -3.75 -6.53 -30.88
C THR A 154 -2.59 -7.30 -30.26
N VAL A 155 -2.60 -7.41 -28.94
CA VAL A 155 -1.65 -8.24 -28.16
C VAL A 155 -2.44 -9.36 -27.51
N GLU A 156 -2.23 -10.58 -27.93
CA GLU A 156 -2.78 -11.79 -27.31
C GLU A 156 -1.97 -12.14 -26.05
N PHE A 157 -2.62 -12.74 -25.05
CA PHE A 157 -1.97 -13.16 -23.81
C PHE A 157 -2.67 -14.37 -23.19
N ASP A 158 -1.96 -15.10 -22.34
CA ASP A 158 -2.52 -16.19 -21.56
C ASP A 158 -3.08 -15.69 -20.22
N TYR A 159 -2.44 -14.66 -19.63
CA TYR A 159 -2.83 -14.03 -18.35
C TYR A 159 -2.70 -12.51 -18.39
N LEU A 160 -3.57 -11.85 -17.64
CA LEU A 160 -3.62 -10.40 -17.47
C LEU A 160 -3.33 -10.00 -16.02
N VAL A 161 -2.40 -9.04 -15.81
CA VAL A 161 -2.29 -8.30 -14.56
C VAL A 161 -2.77 -6.87 -14.79
N ASP A 162 -3.94 -6.53 -14.26
CA ASP A 162 -4.44 -5.16 -14.29
C ASP A 162 -3.85 -4.36 -13.12
N ALA A 163 -2.83 -3.57 -13.42
CA ALA A 163 -2.15 -2.62 -12.54
C ALA A 163 -2.40 -1.17 -13.00
N SER A 164 -3.55 -0.91 -13.63
CA SER A 164 -3.90 0.38 -14.25
C SER A 164 -4.21 1.50 -13.24
N GLY A 165 -3.92 1.26 -11.96
CA GLY A 165 -4.09 2.21 -10.88
C GLY A 165 -5.57 2.55 -10.64
N ARG A 166 -5.85 3.77 -10.21
CA ARG A 166 -7.21 4.22 -9.90
C ARG A 166 -8.19 4.11 -11.07
N ASN A 167 -7.72 4.06 -12.32
CA ASN A 167 -8.59 3.82 -13.46
C ASN A 167 -9.28 2.45 -13.37
N GLY A 168 -8.57 1.42 -12.90
CA GLY A 168 -9.09 0.08 -12.69
C GLY A 168 -9.75 -0.47 -13.94
N LEU A 169 -8.97 -0.69 -15.02
CA LEU A 169 -9.52 -1.02 -16.33
C LEU A 169 -10.50 -2.20 -16.27
N MET A 170 -10.10 -3.30 -15.65
CA MET A 170 -10.95 -4.48 -15.46
C MET A 170 -12.10 -4.19 -14.48
N SER A 171 -11.78 -3.68 -13.29
CA SER A 171 -12.76 -3.52 -12.21
C SER A 171 -13.88 -2.53 -12.53
N THR A 172 -13.62 -1.51 -13.35
CA THR A 172 -14.63 -0.46 -13.68
C THR A 172 -15.34 -0.67 -14.99
N ARG A 173 -14.68 -1.29 -16.01
CA ARG A 173 -15.27 -1.40 -17.35
C ARG A 173 -15.87 -2.76 -17.66
N TYR A 174 -15.33 -3.82 -17.06
CA TYR A 174 -15.71 -5.18 -17.43
C TYR A 174 -16.35 -5.94 -16.27
N LEU A 175 -15.89 -5.72 -15.04
CA LEU A 175 -16.36 -6.45 -13.87
C LEU A 175 -17.46 -5.68 -13.11
N ASP A 176 -17.45 -4.36 -13.18
CA ASP A 176 -18.33 -3.46 -12.43
C ASP A 176 -18.43 -3.85 -10.94
N ASN A 177 -17.26 -4.18 -10.34
CA ASN A 177 -17.18 -4.76 -9.00
C ASN A 177 -16.51 -3.85 -7.96
N ARG A 178 -16.27 -2.57 -8.29
CA ARG A 178 -15.68 -1.59 -7.38
C ARG A 178 -16.72 -1.01 -6.43
N LYS A 179 -16.42 -1.04 -5.12
CA LYS A 179 -17.26 -0.51 -4.05
C LYS A 179 -16.51 0.55 -3.25
N PHE A 180 -17.09 1.74 -3.14
CA PHE A 180 -16.53 2.83 -2.34
C PHE A 180 -16.93 2.72 -0.88
N HIS A 181 -15.98 3.04 0.01
CA HIS A 181 -16.27 3.16 1.44
C HIS A 181 -16.93 4.49 1.74
N GLU A 182 -18.08 4.46 2.41
CA GLU A 182 -18.84 5.67 2.76
C GLU A 182 -18.07 6.58 3.74
N ILE A 183 -17.30 5.98 4.65
CA ILE A 183 -16.61 6.69 5.74
C ILE A 183 -15.37 7.46 5.23
N PHE A 184 -14.68 6.95 4.21
CA PHE A 184 -13.43 7.52 3.69
C PHE A 184 -13.64 8.22 2.34
N ARG A 185 -14.46 9.27 2.34
CA ARG A 185 -14.67 10.16 1.20
C ARG A 185 -13.93 11.46 1.43
N ASN A 186 -12.64 11.43 1.18
CA ASN A 186 -11.74 12.54 1.45
C ASN A 186 -11.34 13.28 0.16
N VAL A 187 -10.83 14.50 0.33
CA VAL A 187 -10.17 15.31 -0.70
C VAL A 187 -8.83 15.73 -0.15
N ALA A 188 -7.77 15.45 -0.88
CA ALA A 188 -6.44 15.94 -0.59
C ALA A 188 -6.17 17.24 -1.34
N ALA A 189 -5.52 18.21 -0.67
CA ALA A 189 -4.98 19.43 -1.28
C ALA A 189 -3.54 19.61 -0.80
N TRP A 190 -2.58 19.84 -1.73
CA TRP A 190 -1.17 19.93 -1.37
C TRP A 190 -0.38 20.84 -2.29
N GLY A 191 0.80 21.22 -1.80
CA GLY A 191 1.81 21.91 -2.56
C GLY A 191 3.20 21.63 -1.97
N TYR A 192 4.22 22.20 -2.58
CA TYR A 192 5.60 22.01 -2.15
C TYR A 192 6.13 23.31 -1.53
N TRP A 193 6.83 23.18 -0.40
CA TRP A 193 7.25 24.28 0.44
C TRP A 193 8.76 24.24 0.71
N GLU A 194 9.36 25.42 0.85
CA GLU A 194 10.75 25.61 1.26
C GLU A 194 10.83 26.38 2.58
N GLY A 195 11.85 26.10 3.40
CA GLY A 195 12.15 26.85 4.60
C GLY A 195 11.29 26.51 5.82
N LEU A 196 10.84 25.24 5.95
CA LEU A 196 10.03 24.80 7.07
C LEU A 196 10.83 24.77 8.38
N ALA A 197 10.17 25.17 9.48
CA ALA A 197 10.70 25.13 10.84
C ALA A 197 10.25 23.86 11.57
N TRP A 198 10.98 22.76 11.36
CA TRP A 198 10.68 21.46 11.98
C TRP A 198 10.75 21.51 13.51
N PRO A 199 9.91 20.77 14.25
CA PRO A 199 10.05 20.61 15.69
C PRO A 199 11.43 20.01 16.05
N ASP A 200 12.08 20.53 17.10
CA ASP A 200 13.41 20.09 17.54
C ASP A 200 13.47 18.59 17.87
N ASP A 201 12.32 18.03 18.28
CA ASP A 201 12.18 16.64 18.67
C ASP A 201 11.64 15.75 17.53
N CYS A 202 11.44 16.27 16.33
CA CYS A 202 11.12 15.49 15.13
C CYS A 202 12.40 14.96 14.49
N ALA A 203 12.57 13.65 14.42
CA ALA A 203 13.75 13.04 13.81
C ALA A 203 13.84 13.45 12.33
N PRO A 204 15.02 13.92 11.84
CA PRO A 204 15.21 14.34 10.46
C PRO A 204 14.80 13.27 9.46
N GLY A 205 13.98 13.64 8.48
CA GLY A 205 13.45 12.70 7.48
C GLY A 205 12.12 12.04 7.85
N SER A 206 11.65 12.16 9.09
CA SER A 206 10.32 11.66 9.48
C SER A 206 9.22 12.40 8.76
N ILE A 207 8.12 11.70 8.45
CA ILE A 207 6.86 12.36 8.09
C ILE A 207 6.27 13.01 9.35
N LEU A 208 5.76 14.24 9.22
CA LEU A 208 4.94 14.86 10.25
C LEU A 208 3.47 14.74 9.85
N VAL A 209 2.64 14.26 10.78
CA VAL A 209 1.19 14.12 10.62
C VAL A 209 0.50 14.91 11.73
N SER A 210 -0.45 15.78 11.39
CA SER A 210 -1.19 16.58 12.36
C SER A 210 -2.68 16.59 12.09
N SER A 211 -3.51 16.21 13.07
CA SER A 211 -4.97 16.24 12.92
C SER A 211 -5.54 17.65 13.03
N ILE A 212 -6.65 17.87 12.34
CA ILE A 212 -7.56 19.01 12.48
C ILE A 212 -9.00 18.46 12.64
N PRO A 213 -10.00 19.27 13.00
CA PRO A 213 -11.37 18.77 13.24
C PRO A 213 -11.96 17.92 12.11
N ASP A 214 -11.78 18.33 10.86
CA ASP A 214 -12.36 17.66 9.68
C ASP A 214 -11.31 17.01 8.76
N GLY A 215 -10.15 16.63 9.32
CA GLY A 215 -9.10 16.06 8.51
C GLY A 215 -7.73 16.02 9.19
N TRP A 216 -6.69 15.98 8.38
CA TRP A 216 -5.31 15.91 8.87
C TRP A 216 -4.32 16.44 7.84
N TRP A 217 -3.14 16.82 8.30
CA TRP A 217 -2.03 17.34 7.53
C TRP A 217 -0.88 16.35 7.47
N TRP A 218 -0.18 16.37 6.33
CA TRP A 218 1.15 15.78 6.22
C TRP A 218 2.21 16.84 5.91
N ALA A 219 3.44 16.61 6.37
CA ALA A 219 4.65 17.23 5.86
C ALA A 219 5.69 16.14 5.61
N ILE A 220 6.14 16.00 4.37
CA ILE A 220 7.03 14.94 3.90
C ILE A 220 8.28 15.60 3.34
N PRO A 221 9.44 15.52 4.04
CA PRO A 221 10.70 16.04 3.54
C PRO A 221 11.21 15.16 2.39
N LEU A 222 11.64 15.77 1.30
CA LEU A 222 12.20 15.10 0.14
C LEU A 222 13.68 15.48 0.00
N ALA A 223 14.52 14.52 -0.41
CA ALA A 223 15.94 14.78 -0.62
C ALA A 223 16.15 15.85 -1.71
N ASP A 224 16.93 16.87 -1.40
CA ASP A 224 17.31 17.96 -2.31
C ASP A 224 16.13 18.66 -3.03
N HIS A 225 14.93 18.55 -2.46
CA HIS A 225 13.69 19.09 -3.02
C HIS A 225 12.85 19.81 -1.96
N PRO A 226 11.91 20.67 -2.38
CA PRO A 226 10.92 21.23 -1.46
C PRO A 226 10.11 20.15 -0.75
N THR A 227 9.73 20.41 0.50
CA THR A 227 8.90 19.52 1.31
C THR A 227 7.47 19.47 0.76
N SER A 228 6.90 18.26 0.61
CA SER A 228 5.50 18.07 0.29
C SER A 228 4.65 18.34 1.54
N VAL A 229 3.73 19.30 1.45
CA VAL A 229 2.81 19.64 2.56
C VAL A 229 1.40 19.63 2.02
N GLY A 230 0.53 18.86 2.65
CA GLY A 230 -0.84 18.75 2.21
C GLY A 230 -1.82 18.44 3.33
N VAL A 231 -3.08 18.68 3.04
CA VAL A 231 -4.21 18.42 3.91
C VAL A 231 -5.17 17.43 3.25
N VAL A 232 -5.62 16.46 4.04
CA VAL A 232 -6.75 15.58 3.70
C VAL A 232 -7.94 16.06 4.51
N MET A 233 -9.04 16.34 3.86
CA MET A 233 -10.28 16.79 4.48
C MET A 233 -11.44 15.92 4.04
N HIS A 234 -12.40 15.70 4.94
CA HIS A 234 -13.66 15.07 4.54
C HIS A 234 -14.32 15.88 3.43
N ARG A 235 -14.84 15.18 2.41
CA ARG A 235 -15.41 15.80 1.19
C ARG A 235 -16.42 16.91 1.51
N ASP A 236 -17.32 16.67 2.44
CA ASP A 236 -18.40 17.62 2.71
C ASP A 236 -17.86 18.91 3.35
N ALA A 237 -16.89 18.80 4.26
CA ALA A 237 -16.17 19.95 4.83
C ALA A 237 -15.38 20.71 3.76
N PHE A 238 -14.69 19.99 2.87
CA PHE A 238 -13.97 20.60 1.75
C PHE A 238 -14.90 21.34 0.78
N VAL A 239 -16.02 20.71 0.38
CA VAL A 239 -17.02 21.34 -0.51
C VAL A 239 -17.63 22.56 0.12
N GLU A 240 -17.98 22.51 1.41
CA GLU A 240 -18.52 23.68 2.12
C GLU A 240 -17.51 24.83 2.19
N ALA A 241 -16.25 24.51 2.52
CA ALA A 241 -15.17 25.49 2.55
C ALA A 241 -14.92 26.13 1.16
N LYS A 242 -15.05 25.34 0.09
CA LYS A 242 -14.91 25.83 -1.31
C LYS A 242 -16.03 26.74 -1.78
N ARG A 243 -17.24 26.65 -1.20
CA ARG A 243 -18.36 27.58 -1.51
C ARG A 243 -18.03 29.02 -1.16
N SER A 244 -17.17 29.24 -0.16
CA SER A 244 -16.85 30.55 0.38
C SER A 244 -15.42 31.02 0.09
N GLY A 245 -14.66 30.35 -0.82
CA GLY A 245 -13.30 30.75 -1.11
C GLY A 245 -12.58 29.97 -2.21
N SER A 246 -11.41 30.45 -2.57
CA SER A 246 -10.49 29.77 -3.48
C SER A 246 -9.86 28.52 -2.81
N LEU A 247 -9.13 27.71 -3.58
CA LEU A 247 -8.39 26.56 -3.05
C LEU A 247 -7.34 27.02 -2.01
N GLU A 248 -6.64 28.10 -2.32
CA GLU A 248 -5.63 28.70 -1.44
C GLU A 248 -6.24 29.13 -0.11
N GLN A 249 -7.41 29.77 -0.14
CA GLN A 249 -8.14 30.19 1.07
C GLN A 249 -8.64 29.01 1.91
N VAL A 250 -9.06 27.90 1.27
CA VAL A 250 -9.42 26.67 1.99
C VAL A 250 -8.19 26.09 2.67
N TYR A 251 -7.08 26.00 1.94
CA TYR A 251 -5.81 25.48 2.44
C TYR A 251 -5.28 26.32 3.60
N GLU A 252 -5.25 27.65 3.47
CA GLU A 252 -4.81 28.57 4.54
C GLU A 252 -5.69 28.50 5.80
N ARG A 253 -7.01 28.42 5.63
CA ARG A 253 -7.94 28.24 6.77
C ARG A 253 -7.71 26.91 7.47
N ALA A 254 -7.53 25.84 6.73
CA ALA A 254 -7.20 24.53 7.30
C ALA A 254 -5.84 24.54 8.02
N LEU A 255 -4.84 25.26 7.46
CA LEU A 255 -3.52 25.44 8.08
C LEU A 255 -3.63 26.11 9.45
N ALA A 256 -4.44 27.17 9.55
CA ALA A 256 -4.67 27.91 10.80
C ALA A 256 -5.32 27.04 11.91
N LEU A 257 -5.97 25.93 11.57
CA LEU A 257 -6.55 24.99 12.53
C LEU A 257 -5.50 24.06 13.18
N SER A 258 -4.27 23.99 12.65
CA SER A 258 -3.18 23.21 13.23
C SER A 258 -2.08 24.12 13.76
N PRO A 259 -1.91 24.26 15.08
CA PRO A 259 -0.81 25.05 15.65
C PRO A 259 0.58 24.54 15.24
N VAL A 260 0.73 23.22 15.12
CA VAL A 260 1.98 22.59 14.70
C VAL A 260 2.32 22.97 13.25
N MET A 261 1.34 22.85 12.34
CA MET A 261 1.53 23.20 10.94
C MET A 261 1.73 24.70 10.74
N THR A 262 1.00 25.53 11.48
CA THR A 262 1.18 27.00 11.50
C THR A 262 2.62 27.35 11.90
N LYS A 263 3.16 26.75 12.97
CA LYS A 263 4.53 26.95 13.42
C LYS A 263 5.54 26.43 12.37
N LEU A 264 5.30 25.25 11.83
CA LEU A 264 6.15 24.63 10.80
C LEU A 264 6.31 25.54 9.56
N THR A 265 5.23 26.21 9.15
CA THR A 265 5.18 27.02 7.92
C THR A 265 5.36 28.51 8.11
N GLN A 266 5.51 29.02 9.35
CA GLN A 266 5.49 30.45 9.66
C GLN A 266 6.47 31.32 8.88
N HIS A 267 7.63 30.75 8.47
CA HIS A 267 8.66 31.41 7.69
C HIS A 267 8.92 30.71 6.35
N ALA A 268 8.10 29.72 6.04
CA ALA A 268 8.22 28.93 4.84
C ALA A 268 7.50 29.58 3.65
N ARG A 269 7.86 29.18 2.46
CA ARG A 269 7.28 29.66 1.21
C ARG A 269 6.72 28.48 0.40
N LEU A 270 5.46 28.59 -0.01
CA LEU A 270 4.87 27.69 -1.01
C LEU A 270 5.50 28.00 -2.37
N VAL A 271 6.14 26.99 -2.99
CA VAL A 271 6.91 27.18 -4.23
C VAL A 271 6.24 26.60 -5.47
N THR A 272 5.10 25.91 -5.30
CA THR A 272 4.30 25.41 -6.42
C THR A 272 2.85 25.81 -6.26
N PRO A 273 2.05 25.82 -7.35
CA PRO A 273 0.59 25.86 -7.24
C PRO A 273 0.07 24.70 -6.41
N LEU A 274 -1.04 24.92 -5.71
CA LEU A 274 -1.76 23.86 -5.01
C LEU A 274 -2.40 22.89 -6.01
N ARG A 275 -2.38 21.62 -5.66
CA ARG A 275 -3.01 20.51 -6.38
C ARG A 275 -4.10 19.89 -5.53
N THR A 276 -5.07 19.24 -6.15
CA THR A 276 -6.13 18.51 -5.46
C THR A 276 -6.33 17.14 -6.09
N GLU A 277 -6.66 16.16 -5.26
CA GLU A 277 -7.05 14.82 -5.68
C GLU A 277 -8.22 14.34 -4.83
N GLN A 278 -9.16 13.61 -5.43
CA GLN A 278 -10.18 12.90 -4.68
C GLN A 278 -9.57 11.63 -4.09
N ASP A 279 -9.71 11.48 -2.79
CA ASP A 279 -9.13 10.39 -2.01
C ASP A 279 -10.27 9.52 -1.46
N TYR A 280 -10.98 8.82 -2.36
CA TYR A 280 -12.06 7.91 -1.99
C TYR A 280 -11.51 6.51 -1.89
N SER A 281 -11.51 5.98 -0.66
CA SER A 281 -11.16 4.58 -0.44
C SER A 281 -12.21 3.65 -1.05
N TYR A 282 -11.74 2.57 -1.66
CA TYR A 282 -12.58 1.56 -2.29
C TYR A 282 -11.92 0.19 -2.28
N THR A 283 -12.74 -0.83 -2.51
CA THR A 283 -12.30 -2.19 -2.76
C THR A 283 -13.11 -2.81 -3.88
N CYS A 284 -12.61 -3.88 -4.50
CA CYS A 284 -13.35 -4.69 -5.45
C CYS A 284 -13.90 -5.94 -4.78
N ASP A 285 -15.02 -6.49 -5.28
CA ASP A 285 -15.62 -7.74 -4.77
C ASP A 285 -14.69 -8.93 -4.95
N SER A 286 -13.88 -8.93 -6.01
CA SER A 286 -12.87 -9.95 -6.25
C SER A 286 -11.60 -9.29 -6.81
N PHE A 287 -10.45 -9.79 -6.37
CA PHE A 287 -9.14 -9.31 -6.80
C PHE A 287 -8.51 -10.19 -7.88
N ALA A 288 -9.10 -11.35 -8.17
CA ALA A 288 -8.64 -12.25 -9.22
C ALA A 288 -9.81 -13.08 -9.76
N GLY A 289 -9.65 -13.54 -10.98
CA GLY A 289 -10.57 -14.47 -11.64
C GLY A 289 -9.86 -15.22 -12.76
N ASP A 290 -10.64 -15.95 -13.58
CA ASP A 290 -10.09 -16.76 -14.66
C ASP A 290 -9.27 -15.90 -15.63
N GLY A 291 -7.97 -16.13 -15.67
CA GLY A 291 -7.03 -15.45 -16.54
C GLY A 291 -6.60 -14.05 -16.13
N TYR A 292 -6.99 -13.52 -14.97
CA TYR A 292 -6.61 -12.18 -14.55
C TYR A 292 -6.37 -11.99 -13.06
N PHE A 293 -5.53 -10.98 -12.73
CA PHE A 293 -5.26 -10.50 -11.39
C PHE A 293 -5.37 -8.97 -11.38
N LEU A 294 -6.09 -8.39 -10.39
CA LEU A 294 -6.15 -6.95 -10.15
C LEU A 294 -5.09 -6.58 -9.12
N SER A 295 -4.19 -5.65 -9.42
CA SER A 295 -3.05 -5.33 -8.58
C SER A 295 -2.96 -3.82 -8.28
N GLY A 296 -2.55 -3.46 -7.06
CA GLY A 296 -2.50 -2.09 -6.59
C GLY A 296 -3.88 -1.42 -6.58
N ASP A 297 -3.92 -0.14 -6.90
CA ASP A 297 -5.15 0.65 -6.90
C ASP A 297 -6.18 0.18 -7.94
N ALA A 298 -5.84 -0.72 -8.86
CA ALA A 298 -6.82 -1.35 -9.73
C ALA A 298 -7.78 -2.27 -8.96
N ALA A 299 -7.32 -2.84 -7.83
CA ALA A 299 -8.11 -3.70 -6.94
C ALA A 299 -8.72 -2.94 -5.77
N CYS A 300 -7.91 -2.16 -5.07
CA CYS A 300 -8.32 -1.45 -3.86
C CYS A 300 -7.46 -0.21 -3.62
N PHE A 301 -8.03 0.81 -3.01
CA PHE A 301 -7.33 2.01 -2.57
C PHE A 301 -7.74 2.35 -1.14
N LEU A 302 -6.78 2.75 -0.33
CA LEU A 302 -6.98 3.14 1.07
C LEU A 302 -6.43 4.53 1.31
N ASP A 303 -7.05 5.25 2.24
CA ASP A 303 -6.62 6.55 2.77
C ASP A 303 -5.09 6.58 3.03
N PRO A 304 -4.38 7.67 2.64
CA PRO A 304 -2.93 7.73 2.68
C PRO A 304 -2.33 7.95 4.07
N LEU A 305 -3.12 8.03 5.14
CA LEU A 305 -2.69 8.36 6.50
C LEU A 305 -1.49 7.53 6.97
N LEU A 306 -1.47 6.24 6.66
CA LEU A 306 -0.43 5.31 7.09
C LEU A 306 0.61 4.98 6.00
N SER A 307 0.61 5.71 4.88
CA SER A 307 1.58 5.52 3.77
C SER A 307 1.54 4.12 3.12
N THR A 308 0.38 3.46 3.10
CA THR A 308 0.24 2.04 2.72
C THR A 308 0.11 1.79 1.22
N GLY A 309 -0.22 2.79 0.42
CA GLY A 309 -0.59 2.61 -1.00
C GLY A 309 0.52 1.97 -1.85
N VAL A 310 1.77 2.45 -1.74
CA VAL A 310 2.90 1.87 -2.49
C VAL A 310 3.24 0.46 -1.99
N HIS A 311 3.15 0.22 -0.67
CA HIS A 311 3.33 -1.12 -0.10
C HIS A 311 2.31 -2.10 -0.69
N LEU A 312 1.02 -1.80 -0.60
CA LEU A 312 -0.05 -2.66 -1.15
C LEU A 312 0.11 -2.90 -2.65
N ALA A 313 0.56 -1.88 -3.39
CA ALA A 313 0.83 -1.98 -4.82
C ALA A 313 1.98 -2.95 -5.11
N MET A 314 3.12 -2.79 -4.46
CA MET A 314 4.29 -3.68 -4.64
C MET A 314 4.00 -5.10 -4.12
N TYR A 315 3.33 -5.22 -2.97
CA TYR A 315 2.94 -6.49 -2.37
C TYR A 315 2.04 -7.30 -3.31
N SER A 316 0.96 -6.69 -3.81
CA SER A 316 0.07 -7.35 -4.76
C SER A 316 0.77 -7.71 -6.08
N GLY A 317 1.68 -6.87 -6.56
CA GLY A 317 2.51 -7.18 -7.74
C GLY A 317 3.37 -8.43 -7.53
N MET A 318 4.00 -8.57 -6.35
CA MET A 318 4.77 -9.75 -5.98
C MET A 318 3.88 -10.99 -5.85
N LEU A 319 2.73 -10.89 -5.19
CA LEU A 319 1.77 -11.99 -5.07
C LEU A 319 1.26 -12.47 -6.43
N ALA A 320 0.92 -11.55 -7.34
CA ALA A 320 0.48 -11.88 -8.70
C ALA A 320 1.58 -12.62 -9.47
N ALA A 321 2.83 -12.15 -9.35
CA ALA A 321 3.97 -12.80 -9.98
C ALA A 321 4.22 -14.20 -9.41
N ALA A 322 4.18 -14.38 -8.09
CA ALA A 322 4.34 -15.70 -7.45
C ALA A 322 3.24 -16.69 -7.87
N SER A 323 1.99 -16.23 -7.88
CA SER A 323 0.83 -17.01 -8.32
C SER A 323 0.97 -17.45 -9.78
N LEU A 324 1.25 -16.51 -10.68
CA LEU A 324 1.41 -16.77 -12.12
C LEU A 324 2.61 -17.65 -12.41
N ALA A 325 3.73 -17.46 -11.69
CA ALA A 325 4.91 -18.30 -11.87
C ALA A 325 4.62 -19.77 -11.54
N SER A 326 3.88 -20.02 -10.46
CA SER A 326 3.51 -21.39 -10.07
C SER A 326 2.43 -22.01 -10.97
N ILE A 327 1.47 -21.21 -11.46
CA ILE A 327 0.50 -21.66 -12.46
C ILE A 327 1.23 -22.09 -13.75
N LEU A 328 2.08 -21.23 -14.27
CA LEU A 328 2.79 -21.47 -15.55
C LEU A 328 3.81 -22.62 -15.48
N ARG A 329 4.14 -23.09 -14.28
CA ARG A 329 5.01 -24.25 -14.03
C ARG A 329 4.23 -25.49 -13.61
N ASP A 330 2.90 -25.45 -13.64
CA ASP A 330 2.02 -26.54 -13.22
C ASP A 330 2.25 -27.00 -11.75
N GLU A 331 2.71 -26.10 -10.86
CA GLU A 331 2.96 -26.39 -9.43
C GLU A 331 1.68 -26.31 -8.60
N VAL A 332 0.79 -25.40 -8.98
CA VAL A 332 -0.55 -25.22 -8.39
C VAL A 332 -1.58 -24.97 -9.50
N SER A 333 -2.83 -25.31 -9.24
CA SER A 333 -3.90 -24.98 -10.18
C SER A 333 -4.19 -23.47 -10.19
N GLU A 334 -4.69 -22.95 -11.32
CA GLU A 334 -5.10 -21.56 -11.44
C GLU A 334 -6.11 -21.16 -10.36
N ARG A 335 -7.06 -22.04 -10.06
CA ARG A 335 -8.08 -21.83 -9.02
C ARG A 335 -7.47 -21.65 -7.63
N GLU A 336 -6.52 -22.51 -7.26
CA GLU A 336 -5.84 -22.42 -5.96
C GLU A 336 -4.99 -21.14 -5.87
N ALA A 337 -4.25 -20.83 -6.92
CA ALA A 337 -3.41 -19.63 -6.96
C ALA A 337 -4.24 -18.33 -6.93
N ALA A 338 -5.36 -18.29 -7.66
CA ALA A 338 -6.28 -17.14 -7.65
C ALA A 338 -6.95 -16.97 -6.26
N ALA A 339 -7.31 -18.08 -5.60
CA ALA A 339 -7.86 -18.04 -4.24
C ALA A 339 -6.81 -17.53 -3.25
N TYR A 340 -5.59 -18.06 -3.29
CA TYR A 340 -4.49 -17.63 -2.45
C TYR A 340 -4.17 -16.13 -2.65
N TYR A 341 -4.07 -15.67 -3.90
CA TYR A 341 -3.84 -14.27 -4.23
C TYR A 341 -4.91 -13.36 -3.63
N ARG A 342 -6.18 -13.70 -3.91
CA ARG A 342 -7.33 -12.94 -3.42
C ARG A 342 -7.29 -12.83 -1.90
N ASP A 343 -7.17 -13.98 -1.22
CA ASP A 343 -7.26 -14.04 0.24
C ASP A 343 -6.06 -13.33 0.91
N SER A 344 -4.84 -13.52 0.39
CA SER A 344 -3.63 -12.84 0.90
C SER A 344 -3.70 -11.32 0.71
N TYR A 345 -4.10 -10.86 -0.48
CA TYR A 345 -4.15 -9.43 -0.76
C TYR A 345 -5.30 -8.74 -0.03
N GLN A 346 -6.46 -9.39 0.03
CA GLN A 346 -7.61 -8.89 0.75
C GLN A 346 -7.31 -8.77 2.26
N GLN A 347 -6.67 -9.78 2.88
CA GLN A 347 -6.25 -9.70 4.27
C GLN A 347 -5.30 -8.53 4.54
N ALA A 348 -4.32 -8.28 3.66
CA ALA A 348 -3.41 -7.15 3.80
C ALA A 348 -4.18 -5.82 3.75
N TYR A 349 -5.08 -5.66 2.76
CA TYR A 349 -5.94 -4.48 2.65
C TYR A 349 -6.78 -4.27 3.91
N LEU A 350 -7.45 -5.31 4.41
CA LEU A 350 -8.36 -5.25 5.54
C LEU A 350 -7.65 -4.88 6.84
N ARG A 351 -6.44 -5.40 7.07
CA ARG A 351 -5.62 -4.99 8.23
C ARG A 351 -5.39 -3.50 8.24
N PHE A 352 -4.94 -2.95 7.11
CA PHE A 352 -4.71 -1.52 7.02
C PHE A 352 -6.01 -0.69 7.11
N LEU A 353 -7.12 -1.18 6.56
CA LEU A 353 -8.42 -0.51 6.65
C LEU A 353 -8.85 -0.35 8.11
N VAL A 354 -8.83 -1.45 8.88
CA VAL A 354 -9.18 -1.42 10.31
C VAL A 354 -8.21 -0.51 11.08
N PHE A 355 -6.94 -0.52 10.72
CA PHE A 355 -5.92 0.30 11.35
C PHE A 355 -6.13 1.80 11.10
N VAL A 356 -6.42 2.17 9.84
CA VAL A 356 -6.79 3.55 9.47
C VAL A 356 -8.07 3.99 10.15
N GLN A 357 -9.12 3.16 10.15
CA GLN A 357 -10.38 3.47 10.81
C GLN A 357 -10.18 3.74 12.30
N THR A 358 -9.41 2.89 12.98
CA THR A 358 -9.10 3.09 14.39
C THR A 358 -8.32 4.38 14.65
N PHE A 359 -7.42 4.76 13.74
CA PHE A 359 -6.67 6.00 13.87
C PHE A 359 -7.59 7.22 13.84
N TYR A 360 -8.61 7.21 12.98
CA TYR A 360 -9.64 8.26 12.94
C TYR A 360 -10.53 8.26 14.19
N GLU A 361 -10.89 7.09 14.72
CA GLU A 361 -11.78 6.93 15.86
C GLU A 361 -11.07 7.06 17.20
N ALA A 362 -9.85 6.54 17.33
CA ALA A 362 -9.11 6.48 18.59
C ALA A 362 -8.80 7.87 19.16
N HIS A 363 -8.96 7.98 20.47
CA HIS A 363 -8.59 9.16 21.24
C HIS A 363 -7.15 8.97 21.75
N GLY A 364 -6.15 9.24 20.86
CA GLY A 364 -4.74 9.28 21.23
C GLY A 364 -3.95 7.97 21.06
N LYS A 365 -2.68 8.02 21.51
CA LYS A 365 -1.64 7.00 21.33
C LYS A 365 -2.04 5.60 21.80
N LEU A 366 -2.70 5.50 22.95
CA LEU A 366 -3.09 4.21 23.55
C LEU A 366 -4.09 3.46 22.69
N GLY A 367 -5.08 4.14 22.11
CA GLY A 367 -6.06 3.52 21.22
C GLY A 367 -5.43 2.96 19.94
N TYR A 368 -4.46 3.69 19.40
CA TYR A 368 -3.72 3.26 18.19
C TYR A 368 -2.90 2.00 18.45
N TYR A 369 -2.10 1.96 19.53
CA TYR A 369 -1.28 0.78 19.86
C TYR A 369 -2.14 -0.43 20.26
N SER A 370 -3.28 -0.17 20.95
CA SER A 370 -4.24 -1.20 21.28
C SER A 370 -4.74 -1.93 20.03
N LYS A 371 -5.17 -1.18 19.02
CA LYS A 371 -5.70 -1.78 17.80
C LYS A 371 -4.64 -2.46 16.94
N ALA A 372 -3.41 -1.93 16.97
CA ALA A 372 -2.29 -2.57 16.31
C ALA A 372 -2.01 -3.98 16.88
N ASP A 373 -2.05 -4.11 18.21
CA ASP A 373 -1.88 -5.40 18.91
C ASP A 373 -3.02 -6.37 18.57
N GLU A 374 -4.26 -5.91 18.57
CA GLU A 374 -5.43 -6.69 18.15
C GLU A 374 -5.26 -7.29 16.74
N LEU A 375 -4.86 -6.46 15.78
CA LEU A 375 -4.70 -6.87 14.39
C LEU A 375 -3.59 -7.92 14.20
N SER A 376 -2.55 -7.88 15.02
CA SER A 376 -1.48 -8.88 15.00
C SER A 376 -1.93 -10.24 15.51
N HIS A 377 -2.71 -10.25 16.59
CA HIS A 377 -3.24 -11.48 17.20
C HIS A 377 -4.16 -12.22 16.25
N TYR A 378 -4.95 -11.49 15.52
CA TYR A 378 -5.87 -12.03 14.53
C TYR A 378 -5.20 -12.61 13.28
N ALA A 379 -4.00 -12.17 12.95
CA ALA A 379 -3.22 -12.82 11.89
C ALA A 379 -2.88 -14.28 12.23
N ILE A 380 -2.93 -14.66 13.51
CA ILE A 380 -2.67 -16.01 14.01
C ILE A 380 -3.95 -16.89 14.02
N GLU A 381 -5.14 -16.26 14.17
CA GLU A 381 -6.43 -16.95 14.21
C GLU A 381 -7.33 -16.61 12.99
N ALA A 382 -6.75 -16.57 11.81
CA ALA A 382 -7.36 -16.06 10.56
C ALA A 382 -8.74 -16.66 10.18
N GLY A 383 -9.19 -17.73 10.82
CA GLY A 383 -10.50 -18.36 10.55
C GLY A 383 -11.70 -17.53 11.00
N ASP A 384 -11.62 -16.83 12.14
CA ASP A 384 -12.77 -16.17 12.76
C ASP A 384 -12.97 -14.72 12.32
N ILE A 385 -11.89 -14.00 12.03
CA ILE A 385 -11.98 -12.61 11.49
C ILE A 385 -12.52 -12.59 10.08
N ARG A 386 -12.11 -13.54 9.25
CA ARG A 386 -12.63 -13.69 7.90
C ARG A 386 -14.16 -13.70 7.91
N ARG A 387 -14.77 -14.34 8.90
CA ARG A 387 -16.22 -14.42 9.05
C ARG A 387 -16.84 -13.11 9.55
N ALA A 388 -16.29 -12.52 10.62
CA ALA A 388 -16.79 -11.26 11.19
C ALA A 388 -16.63 -10.09 10.19
N PHE A 389 -15.52 -10.04 9.47
CA PHE A 389 -15.27 -8.97 8.52
C PHE A 389 -16.02 -9.16 7.18
N LEU A 390 -16.11 -10.36 6.64
CA LEU A 390 -16.92 -10.65 5.44
C LEU A 390 -18.40 -10.28 5.68
N ASN A 391 -18.89 -10.50 6.88
CA ASN A 391 -20.22 -10.10 7.30
C ASN A 391 -20.38 -8.57 7.39
N LEU A 392 -19.36 -7.88 7.88
CA LEU A 392 -19.31 -6.40 7.97
C LEU A 392 -19.32 -5.74 6.59
N VAL A 393 -18.49 -6.24 5.66
CA VAL A 393 -18.35 -5.65 4.30
C VAL A 393 -19.51 -6.04 3.38
N SER A 394 -20.13 -7.20 3.63
CA SER A 394 -21.30 -7.67 2.88
C SER A 394 -22.63 -7.05 3.35
N GLY A 395 -22.64 -6.31 4.47
CA GLY A 395 -23.85 -5.71 5.03
C GLY A 395 -24.84 -6.73 5.61
N LEU A 396 -24.37 -7.94 5.95
CA LEU A 396 -25.21 -9.06 6.41
C LEU A 396 -25.31 -9.17 7.94
N GLU A 397 -24.59 -8.34 8.72
CA GLU A 397 -24.68 -8.34 10.19
C GLU A 397 -24.96 -6.95 10.77
N ASP A 398 -25.72 -6.94 11.86
CA ASP A 398 -26.14 -5.74 12.59
C ASP A 398 -24.94 -5.07 13.26
N ILE A 399 -24.83 -3.75 13.14
CA ILE A 399 -23.72 -2.91 13.66
C ILE A 399 -23.50 -3.12 15.17
N ALA A 400 -24.55 -3.49 15.92
CA ALA A 400 -24.50 -3.73 17.35
C ALA A 400 -23.62 -4.93 17.78
N ASP A 401 -23.55 -6.00 16.97
CA ASP A 401 -22.75 -7.18 17.28
C ASP A 401 -21.24 -6.93 17.06
N VAL A 402 -20.91 -6.05 16.14
CA VAL A 402 -19.52 -5.65 15.85
C VAL A 402 -18.96 -4.73 16.95
N GLU A 403 -19.76 -3.78 17.46
CA GLU A 403 -19.37 -2.94 18.59
C GLU A 403 -19.14 -3.75 19.87
N GLN A 404 -19.95 -4.78 20.11
CA GLN A 404 -19.83 -5.62 21.29
C GLN A 404 -18.60 -6.56 21.22
N ALA A 405 -18.31 -7.14 20.06
CA ALA A 405 -17.10 -7.92 19.82
C ALA A 405 -15.84 -7.06 19.95
N THR A 406 -15.85 -5.85 19.37
CA THR A 406 -14.74 -4.90 19.43
C THR A 406 -14.51 -4.43 20.88
N SER A 407 -15.55 -4.16 21.66
CA SER A 407 -15.43 -3.70 23.05
C SER A 407 -14.90 -4.76 24.00
N HIS A 408 -15.24 -6.03 23.80
CA HIS A 408 -14.73 -7.15 24.61
C HIS A 408 -13.23 -7.40 24.36
N LEU A 409 -12.83 -7.37 23.11
CA LEU A 409 -11.43 -7.46 22.69
C LEU A 409 -10.59 -6.29 23.23
N MET A 410 -11.09 -5.07 23.16
CA MET A 410 -10.41 -3.86 23.66
C MET A 410 -10.04 -3.94 25.15
N GLY A 411 -10.87 -4.58 25.97
CA GLY A 411 -10.62 -4.74 27.41
C GLY A 411 -9.48 -5.71 27.74
N GLU A 412 -9.30 -6.77 26.96
CA GLU A 412 -8.26 -7.77 27.16
C GLU A 412 -6.89 -7.27 26.68
N MET A 413 -6.90 -6.43 25.68
CA MET A 413 -5.74 -5.89 24.98
C MET A 413 -5.08 -4.71 25.71
N SER A 414 -5.86 -3.86 26.37
CA SER A 414 -5.30 -2.79 27.22
C SER A 414 -4.33 -3.37 28.29
N ARG A 415 -4.63 -4.56 28.79
CA ARG A 415 -3.74 -5.26 29.75
C ARG A 415 -2.42 -5.74 29.13
N ARG A 416 -2.43 -6.23 27.88
CA ARG A 416 -1.21 -6.72 27.22
C ARG A 416 -0.28 -5.60 26.76
N ILE A 417 -0.86 -4.43 26.39
CA ILE A 417 -0.08 -3.25 26.03
C ILE A 417 0.68 -2.70 27.20
N ASP A 418 0.03 -2.62 28.38
CA ASP A 418 0.70 -2.15 29.60
C ASP A 418 1.88 -3.07 29.97
N GLN A 419 1.75 -4.38 29.75
CA GLN A 419 2.82 -5.35 29.94
C GLN A 419 3.95 -5.16 28.93
N ASN A 420 3.65 -5.00 27.65
CA ASN A 420 4.65 -4.81 26.58
C ASN A 420 5.36 -3.45 26.67
N LEU A 421 4.64 -2.37 27.03
CA LEU A 421 5.24 -1.05 27.30
C LEU A 421 6.16 -1.06 28.54
N ALA A 422 5.83 -1.85 29.58
CA ALA A 422 6.67 -2.01 30.74
C ALA A 422 7.96 -2.76 30.42
N LEU A 423 7.88 -3.83 29.61
CA LEU A 423 9.04 -4.59 29.11
C LEU A 423 9.97 -3.75 28.22
N ARG A 424 9.44 -2.88 27.38
CA ARG A 424 10.24 -1.99 26.52
C ARG A 424 10.93 -0.85 27.27
N LYS A 425 10.38 -0.42 28.41
CA LYS A 425 11.02 0.59 29.27
C LYS A 425 12.21 0.03 30.04
N ASP A 426 12.25 -1.29 30.26
CA ASP A 426 13.35 -1.98 30.93
C ASP A 426 14.21 -2.73 29.92
N LYS A 427 15.34 -2.13 29.52
CA LYS A 427 16.32 -2.73 28.59
C LYS A 427 16.90 -4.07 29.10
N GLY A 428 16.91 -4.29 30.40
CA GLY A 428 17.35 -5.55 31.04
C GLY A 428 16.29 -6.65 30.88
N ALA A 429 15.01 -6.32 31.05
CA ALA A 429 13.90 -7.23 30.84
C ALA A 429 13.75 -7.61 29.35
N LEU A 430 13.97 -6.64 28.43
CA LEU A 430 13.98 -6.91 26.99
C LEU A 430 15.11 -7.86 26.59
N ALA A 431 16.34 -7.70 27.17
CA ALA A 431 17.47 -8.58 26.91
C ALA A 431 17.25 -10.01 27.47
N ALA A 432 16.49 -10.13 28.56
CA ALA A 432 16.11 -11.43 29.15
C ALA A 432 14.97 -12.10 28.37
N ALA A 433 14.11 -11.31 27.71
CA ALA A 433 13.00 -11.79 26.85
C ALA A 433 13.48 -12.22 25.45
N ILE A 434 14.68 -11.81 25.03
CA ILE A 434 15.30 -12.27 23.77
C ILE A 434 15.58 -13.78 23.88
N GLY A 435 14.69 -14.59 23.35
CA GLY A 435 14.69 -16.06 23.45
C GLY A 435 13.48 -16.63 24.19
N SER A 436 12.53 -15.80 24.61
CA SER A 436 11.23 -16.22 25.13
C SER A 436 10.16 -16.22 24.01
N SER A 437 9.07 -16.96 24.24
CA SER A 437 7.91 -16.95 23.35
C SER A 437 7.32 -15.54 23.12
N GLU A 438 7.48 -14.63 24.08
CA GLU A 438 7.04 -13.23 23.97
C GLU A 438 7.86 -12.39 22.97
N ALA A 439 9.17 -12.67 22.83
CA ALA A 439 9.98 -11.99 21.82
C ALA A 439 9.64 -12.46 20.40
N GLU A 440 9.32 -13.75 20.24
CA GLU A 440 8.80 -14.32 19.00
C GLU A 440 7.42 -13.74 18.64
N ASP A 441 6.55 -13.56 19.64
CA ASP A 441 5.22 -12.97 19.44
C ASP A 441 5.28 -11.48 19.07
N ASN A 442 6.23 -10.72 19.65
CA ASN A 442 6.48 -9.33 19.26
C ASN A 442 7.08 -9.21 17.86
N ALA A 443 7.99 -10.10 17.46
CA ALA A 443 8.52 -10.13 16.09
C ALA A 443 7.40 -10.46 15.09
N ARG A 444 6.55 -11.45 15.40
CA ARG A 444 5.36 -11.78 14.57
C ARG A 444 4.37 -10.62 14.47
N PHE A 445 4.24 -9.81 15.52
CA PHE A 445 3.39 -8.63 15.54
C PHE A 445 3.83 -7.61 14.49
N PHE A 446 5.10 -7.25 14.45
CA PHE A 446 5.61 -6.28 13.48
C PHE A 446 5.62 -6.83 12.06
N ASP A 447 5.94 -8.10 11.89
CA ASP A 447 5.84 -8.80 10.60
C ASP A 447 4.39 -8.83 10.08
N ALA A 448 3.40 -8.92 10.96
CA ALA A 448 1.99 -8.92 10.56
C ALA A 448 1.48 -7.54 10.10
N ILE A 449 2.03 -6.43 10.62
CA ILE A 449 1.61 -5.08 10.25
C ILE A 449 2.43 -4.53 9.08
N GLU A 450 3.75 -4.68 9.13
CA GLU A 450 4.70 -4.07 8.20
C GLU A 450 5.51 -5.08 7.40
N GLY A 451 5.47 -6.37 7.77
CA GLY A 451 6.18 -7.44 7.10
C GLY A 451 5.46 -7.97 5.86
N LEU A 452 6.03 -9.02 5.31
CA LEU A 452 5.47 -9.80 4.20
C LEU A 452 4.99 -11.17 4.73
N PRO A 453 3.85 -11.26 5.42
CA PRO A 453 3.37 -12.49 6.07
C PRO A 453 3.20 -13.65 5.07
N CYS A 454 2.98 -13.35 3.80
CA CYS A 454 2.89 -14.36 2.74
C CYS A 454 4.17 -15.20 2.57
N LEU A 455 5.32 -14.73 3.06
CA LEU A 455 6.59 -15.47 3.01
C LEU A 455 6.76 -16.47 4.16
N SER A 456 5.89 -16.43 5.17
CA SER A 456 5.98 -17.31 6.34
C SER A 456 5.13 -18.57 6.15
N GLN A 457 5.73 -19.75 6.37
CA GLN A 457 4.99 -21.02 6.41
C GLN A 457 3.93 -21.05 7.51
N ASN A 458 4.19 -20.38 8.64
CA ASN A 458 3.25 -20.29 9.76
C ASN A 458 2.03 -19.42 9.46
N MET A 459 2.12 -18.59 8.41
CA MET A 459 1.04 -17.73 7.92
C MET A 459 0.46 -18.23 6.59
N ALA A 460 0.67 -19.52 6.29
CA ALA A 460 0.15 -20.14 5.07
C ALA A 460 -1.39 -20.07 5.04
N LEU A 461 -1.94 -19.71 3.88
CA LEU A 461 -3.37 -19.71 3.62
C LEU A 461 -3.74 -20.93 2.77
N ASP A 462 -4.68 -21.72 3.25
CA ASP A 462 -5.07 -22.99 2.63
C ASP A 462 -3.86 -23.91 2.33
N GLY A 463 -2.84 -23.84 3.21
CA GLY A 463 -1.61 -24.61 3.10
C GLY A 463 -0.61 -24.08 2.07
N LEU A 464 -0.84 -22.91 1.50
CA LEU A 464 0.07 -22.25 0.56
C LEU A 464 0.74 -21.02 1.17
N TYR A 465 2.00 -20.77 0.80
CA TYR A 465 2.75 -19.57 1.13
C TYR A 465 3.67 -19.19 -0.04
N VAL A 466 4.15 -17.94 -0.09
CA VAL A 466 5.10 -17.49 -1.11
C VAL A 466 6.51 -17.92 -0.72
N SER A 467 7.17 -18.66 -1.60
CA SER A 467 8.61 -18.92 -1.53
C SER A 467 9.35 -18.04 -2.52
N THR A 468 10.49 -17.51 -2.07
CA THR A 468 11.40 -16.70 -2.91
C THR A 468 12.70 -17.47 -3.21
N ARG A 469 12.88 -18.65 -2.63
CA ARG A 469 14.06 -19.50 -2.83
C ARG A 469 13.65 -20.94 -3.05
N PRO A 470 14.26 -21.69 -3.99
CA PRO A 470 15.30 -21.21 -4.94
C PRO A 470 14.77 -20.28 -6.03
N ARG A 471 13.44 -20.13 -6.17
CA ARG A 471 12.72 -19.28 -7.12
C ARG A 471 11.42 -18.78 -6.54
N LEU A 472 10.88 -17.71 -7.12
CA LEU A 472 9.59 -17.17 -6.71
C LEU A 472 8.44 -18.12 -7.11
N GLY A 473 7.53 -18.37 -6.20
CA GLY A 473 6.32 -19.17 -6.45
C GLY A 473 5.53 -19.45 -5.18
N LEU A 474 4.45 -20.21 -5.33
CA LEU A 474 3.64 -20.71 -4.23
C LEU A 474 4.13 -22.11 -3.84
N GLN A 475 4.35 -22.32 -2.56
CA GLN A 475 4.73 -23.62 -2.00
C GLN A 475 3.69 -24.11 -1.01
N ARG A 476 3.52 -25.43 -0.93
CA ARG A 476 2.69 -26.06 0.09
C ARG A 476 3.47 -26.26 1.38
N VAL A 477 2.83 -26.00 2.50
CA VAL A 477 3.36 -26.41 3.81
C VAL A 477 3.51 -27.92 3.80
N ALA A 478 4.69 -28.40 4.23
CA ALA A 478 4.90 -29.83 4.38
C ALA A 478 3.88 -30.40 5.39
N ALA A 479 3.20 -31.47 5.02
CA ALA A 479 2.34 -32.18 5.97
C ALA A 479 3.17 -32.57 7.18
N ALA A 480 2.70 -32.22 8.38
CA ALA A 480 3.35 -32.71 9.62
C ALA A 480 3.31 -34.26 9.56
N VAL A 481 4.48 -34.87 9.50
CA VAL A 481 4.66 -36.32 9.50
C VAL A 481 4.40 -36.87 10.90
#